data_43ed1cae92f740f0217121a4759b5e50
#
_entry.id   43ed1cae92f740f0217121a4759b5e50
#
_cell.length_a   1.000
_cell.length_b   1.000
_cell.length_c   1.000
_cell.angle_alpha   90.00
_cell.angle_beta   90.00
_cell.angle_gamma   90.00
#
_symmetry.space_group_name_H-M   'P 1'
#
loop_
_entity.id
_entity.type
_entity.pdbx_description
1 polymer ?
#
loop_
_entity_poly.entity_id
_entity_poly.type
_entity_poly.pdbx_seq_one_letter_code
_entity_poly.pdbx_strand_id
1 'polypeptide(L)'
;MCIRDSIIISDIGKVVETDGVDMKITGMVPSGRVLVDGLGVGDVGSVVLRDRKLLADDGLIVVVCAINDATGEVLAGPDLVSRGFVYVRDNEDLMADATVVVRNSLEKCKLNGFRDWATIKGRIRDELGDFIASRTRRKPVILPIIQEV
;
A
#
# COMPACT_ATOMS: atom_id res chain seq x y z
N MET A 1 10.78 -19.84 -52.04
CA MET A 1 9.54 -19.81 -51.24
C MET A 1 9.81 -18.99 -50.00
N CYS A 2 9.15 -17.85 -49.87
CA CYS A 2 9.40 -16.93 -48.74
C CYS A 2 8.61 -17.38 -47.53
N ILE A 3 9.27 -17.98 -46.55
CA ILE A 3 8.64 -18.53 -45.31
C ILE A 3 7.86 -17.44 -44.51
N ARG A 4 8.11 -16.15 -44.78
CA ARG A 4 7.47 -15.03 -44.07
C ARG A 4 5.98 -14.86 -44.33
N ASP A 5 5.50 -15.34 -45.47
CA ASP A 5 4.08 -15.19 -45.87
C ASP A 5 3.15 -16.20 -45.16
N SER A 6 3.75 -17.12 -44.39
CA SER A 6 3.04 -18.17 -43.64
C SER A 6 3.14 -17.97 -42.11
N ILE A 7 3.56 -16.78 -41.63
CA ILE A 7 3.72 -16.51 -40.20
C ILE A 7 2.66 -15.52 -39.74
N ILE A 8 1.83 -15.92 -38.79
CA ILE A 8 0.90 -15.03 -38.08
C ILE A 8 1.42 -14.81 -36.64
N ILE A 9 1.59 -13.54 -36.26
CA ILE A 9 1.86 -13.17 -34.89
C ILE A 9 0.53 -12.89 -34.21
N SER A 10 0.24 -13.66 -33.15
CA SER A 10 -1.02 -13.56 -32.42
C SER A 10 -0.78 -13.35 -30.95
N ASP A 11 -1.58 -12.48 -30.35
CA ASP A 11 -1.62 -12.28 -28.91
C ASP A 11 -2.52 -13.32 -28.23
N ILE A 12 -2.37 -13.46 -26.90
CA ILE A 12 -3.24 -14.34 -26.09
C ILE A 12 -4.70 -13.92 -26.26
N GLY A 13 -5.58 -14.88 -26.51
CA GLY A 13 -7.01 -14.67 -26.69
C GLY A 13 -7.47 -14.43 -28.11
N LYS A 14 -6.58 -14.25 -29.10
CA LYS A 14 -6.97 -14.21 -30.50
C LYS A 14 -7.23 -15.60 -31.01
N VAL A 15 -8.30 -15.78 -31.79
CA VAL A 15 -8.65 -17.02 -32.47
C VAL A 15 -8.03 -17.01 -33.87
N VAL A 16 -7.20 -18.00 -34.15
CA VAL A 16 -6.59 -18.19 -35.45
C VAL A 16 -7.30 -19.35 -36.13
N GLU A 17 -7.82 -19.12 -37.34
CA GLU A 17 -8.47 -20.10 -38.17
C GLU A 17 -7.56 -20.41 -39.36
N THR A 18 -7.46 -21.68 -39.72
CA THR A 18 -6.72 -22.13 -40.92
C THR A 18 -7.50 -23.16 -41.72
N ASP A 19 -7.41 -23.08 -43.03
CA ASP A 19 -7.94 -24.06 -43.97
C ASP A 19 -6.86 -25.01 -44.50
N GLY A 20 -5.63 -24.93 -43.98
CA GLY A 20 -4.47 -25.72 -44.41
C GLY A 20 -3.63 -25.04 -45.50
N VAL A 21 -4.11 -23.95 -46.09
CA VAL A 21 -3.40 -23.11 -47.08
C VAL A 21 -3.17 -21.72 -46.49
N ASP A 22 -4.23 -21.13 -45.98
CA ASP A 22 -4.22 -19.79 -45.41
C ASP A 22 -4.51 -19.82 -43.89
N MET A 23 -4.07 -18.78 -43.21
CA MET A 23 -4.36 -18.53 -41.79
C MET A 23 -4.85 -17.09 -41.60
N LYS A 24 -5.86 -16.89 -40.77
CA LYS A 24 -6.40 -15.57 -40.44
C LYS A 24 -6.84 -15.50 -39.01
N ILE A 25 -6.78 -14.29 -38.43
CA ILE A 25 -7.35 -14.00 -37.11
C ILE A 25 -8.83 -13.69 -37.32
N THR A 26 -9.72 -14.54 -36.78
CA THR A 26 -11.18 -14.46 -37.02
C THR A 26 -11.96 -13.95 -35.82
N GLY A 27 -11.36 -13.95 -34.63
CA GLY A 27 -12.08 -13.55 -33.45
C GLY A 27 -11.20 -13.39 -32.20
N MET A 28 -11.87 -13.19 -31.07
CA MET A 28 -11.23 -13.10 -29.79
C MET A 28 -12.06 -13.87 -28.75
N VAL A 29 -11.39 -14.61 -27.88
CA VAL A 29 -11.98 -15.24 -26.70
C VAL A 29 -11.52 -14.51 -25.44
N PRO A 30 -12.31 -14.49 -24.37
CA PRO A 30 -11.88 -13.95 -23.08
C PRO A 30 -10.57 -14.59 -22.66
N SER A 31 -9.57 -13.75 -22.40
CA SER A 31 -8.24 -14.20 -22.00
C SER A 31 -7.74 -13.24 -20.90
N GLY A 32 -6.86 -13.75 -20.07
CA GLY A 32 -6.26 -12.95 -18.99
C GLY A 32 -6.22 -13.71 -17.68
N ARG A 33 -5.83 -13.00 -16.63
CA ARG A 33 -5.76 -13.57 -15.28
C ARG A 33 -7.13 -13.48 -14.64
N VAL A 34 -7.65 -14.62 -14.21
CA VAL A 34 -8.80 -14.68 -13.32
C VAL A 34 -8.28 -14.74 -11.89
N LEU A 35 -8.62 -13.74 -11.09
CA LEU A 35 -8.21 -13.68 -9.70
C LEU A 35 -9.24 -14.42 -8.85
N VAL A 36 -8.76 -15.25 -7.94
CA VAL A 36 -9.58 -16.03 -7.01
C VAL A 36 -9.22 -15.63 -5.59
N ASP A 37 -10.22 -15.29 -4.79
CA ASP A 37 -10.08 -14.96 -3.37
C ASP A 37 -11.11 -15.74 -2.56
N GLY A 38 -10.66 -16.80 -1.89
CA GLY A 38 -11.55 -17.71 -1.18
C GLY A 38 -12.58 -18.34 -2.13
N LEU A 39 -13.86 -18.10 -1.89
CA LEU A 39 -14.96 -18.58 -2.72
C LEU A 39 -15.32 -17.65 -3.87
N GLY A 40 -14.72 -16.45 -3.93
CA GLY A 40 -14.96 -15.44 -4.98
C GLY A 40 -14.06 -15.66 -6.20
N VAL A 41 -14.65 -15.79 -7.38
CA VAL A 41 -13.94 -15.88 -8.65
C VAL A 41 -14.15 -14.59 -9.43
N GLY A 42 -13.07 -13.87 -9.71
CA GLY A 42 -13.11 -12.64 -10.52
C GLY A 42 -13.59 -11.37 -9.79
N ASP A 43 -13.95 -11.45 -8.50
CA ASP A 43 -14.58 -10.36 -7.74
C ASP A 43 -13.62 -9.59 -6.82
N VAL A 44 -12.31 -9.75 -7.02
CA VAL A 44 -11.33 -8.99 -6.22
C VAL A 44 -11.13 -7.63 -6.84
N GLY A 45 -11.70 -6.59 -6.19
CA GLY A 45 -11.58 -5.22 -6.66
C GLY A 45 -10.13 -4.74 -6.76
N SER A 46 -9.84 -3.89 -7.74
CA SER A 46 -8.50 -3.34 -8.00
C SER A 46 -7.89 -2.62 -6.78
N VAL A 47 -8.73 -2.05 -5.91
CA VAL A 47 -8.32 -1.38 -4.66
C VAL A 47 -7.73 -2.39 -3.68
N VAL A 48 -8.42 -3.51 -3.45
CA VAL A 48 -7.98 -4.57 -2.53
C VAL A 48 -6.65 -5.18 -2.99
N LEU A 49 -6.50 -5.41 -4.29
CA LEU A 49 -5.26 -5.93 -4.85
C LEU A 49 -4.09 -4.96 -4.69
N ARG A 50 -4.34 -3.67 -4.92
CA ARG A 50 -3.34 -2.63 -4.70
C ARG A 50 -2.91 -2.57 -3.25
N ASP A 51 -3.85 -2.59 -2.31
CA ASP A 51 -3.56 -2.52 -0.88
C ASP A 51 -2.78 -3.76 -0.41
N ARG A 52 -3.18 -4.95 -0.86
CA ARG A 52 -2.42 -6.19 -0.60
C ARG A 52 -0.99 -6.13 -1.15
N LYS A 53 -0.82 -5.56 -2.34
CA LYS A 53 0.50 -5.39 -2.94
C LYS A 53 1.36 -4.43 -2.11
N LEU A 54 0.83 -3.28 -1.71
CA LEU A 54 1.55 -2.32 -0.86
C LEU A 54 1.96 -2.94 0.47
N LEU A 55 1.06 -3.69 1.12
CA LEU A 55 1.36 -4.40 2.35
C LEU A 55 2.44 -5.48 2.16
N ALA A 56 2.45 -6.17 1.02
CA ALA A 56 3.44 -7.21 0.72
C ALA A 56 4.82 -6.62 0.37
N ASP A 57 4.86 -5.53 -0.39
CA ASP A 57 6.10 -4.92 -0.88
C ASP A 57 6.78 -4.07 0.21
N ASP A 58 6.03 -3.22 0.89
CA ASP A 58 6.57 -2.19 1.79
C ASP A 58 6.22 -2.40 3.27
N GLY A 59 5.24 -3.26 3.57
CA GLY A 59 4.83 -3.57 4.93
C GLY A 59 3.91 -2.53 5.56
N LEU A 60 3.77 -2.62 6.90
CA LEU A 60 2.85 -1.81 7.71
C LEU A 60 3.56 -1.24 8.93
N ILE A 61 3.26 0.01 9.26
CA ILE A 61 3.60 0.66 10.54
C ILE A 61 2.30 1.12 11.20
N VAL A 62 2.03 0.62 12.40
CA VAL A 62 0.92 1.05 13.24
C VAL A 62 1.47 2.04 14.27
N VAL A 63 0.83 3.18 14.39
CA VAL A 63 1.14 4.21 15.40
C VAL A 63 -0.01 4.22 16.40
N VAL A 64 0.26 3.95 17.66
CA VAL A 64 -0.76 3.92 18.72
C VAL A 64 -0.46 5.04 19.73
N CYS A 65 -1.45 5.87 20.01
CA CYS A 65 -1.35 6.89 21.07
C CYS A 65 -2.71 7.12 21.74
N ALA A 66 -2.67 7.53 23.02
CA ALA A 66 -3.83 7.99 23.76
C ALA A 66 -3.72 9.49 23.98
N ILE A 67 -4.79 10.22 23.67
CA ILE A 67 -4.85 11.68 23.74
C ILE A 67 -6.07 12.09 24.57
N ASN A 68 -5.87 13.07 25.44
CA ASN A 68 -6.96 13.70 26.17
C ASN A 68 -7.77 14.59 25.21
N ASP A 69 -9.05 14.29 25.02
CA ASP A 69 -9.92 15.02 24.10
C ASP A 69 -10.08 16.50 24.47
N ALA A 70 -10.16 16.81 25.76
CA ALA A 70 -10.35 18.17 26.23
C ALA A 70 -9.11 19.07 26.07
N THR A 71 -7.91 18.51 26.33
CA THR A 71 -6.65 19.27 26.36
C THR A 71 -5.77 19.06 25.13
N GLY A 72 -6.01 17.99 24.37
CA GLY A 72 -5.13 17.57 23.27
C GLY A 72 -3.78 17.02 23.75
N GLU A 73 -3.67 16.67 25.03
CA GLU A 73 -2.42 16.17 25.62
C GLU A 73 -2.25 14.68 25.35
N VAL A 74 -1.04 14.28 24.96
CA VAL A 74 -0.70 12.87 24.78
C VAL A 74 -0.49 12.25 26.16
N LEU A 75 -1.38 11.33 26.54
CA LEU A 75 -1.36 10.63 27.81
C LEU A 75 -0.50 9.37 27.78
N ALA A 76 -0.45 8.70 26.64
CA ALA A 76 0.37 7.50 26.43
C ALA A 76 0.82 7.37 24.98
N GLY A 77 2.00 6.79 24.77
CA GLY A 77 2.62 6.62 23.46
C GLY A 77 3.44 7.84 23.01
N PRO A 78 3.65 8.08 21.70
CA PRO A 78 3.26 7.19 20.62
C PRO A 78 4.09 5.90 20.60
N ASP A 79 3.42 4.75 20.46
CA ASP A 79 4.04 3.46 20.28
C ASP A 79 3.97 3.06 18.81
N LEU A 80 5.10 2.61 18.24
CA LEU A 80 5.19 2.20 16.85
C LEU A 80 5.40 0.69 16.75
N VAL A 81 4.50 0.03 16.02
CA VAL A 81 4.58 -1.41 15.73
C VAL A 81 4.70 -1.60 14.22
N SER A 82 5.78 -2.25 13.77
CA SER A 82 5.95 -2.56 12.35
C SER A 82 5.76 -4.05 12.05
N ARG A 83 5.22 -4.35 10.85
CA ARG A 83 5.09 -5.69 10.31
C ARG A 83 5.42 -5.69 8.81
N GLY A 84 6.28 -6.62 8.40
CA GLY A 84 6.69 -6.75 6.99
C GLY A 84 7.52 -5.60 6.42
N PHE A 85 7.83 -4.58 7.23
CA PHE A 85 8.58 -3.40 6.77
C PHE A 85 10.09 -3.58 6.96
N VAL A 86 10.56 -3.66 8.21
CA VAL A 86 11.98 -3.84 8.57
C VAL A 86 12.08 -4.85 9.71
N TYR A 87 13.25 -5.49 9.82
CA TYR A 87 13.55 -6.28 11.00
C TYR A 87 13.91 -5.32 12.15
N VAL A 88 13.02 -5.20 13.11
CA VAL A 88 13.08 -4.17 14.18
C VAL A 88 14.38 -4.23 14.96
N ARG A 89 14.91 -5.43 15.23
CA ARG A 89 16.16 -5.61 15.98
C ARG A 89 17.39 -4.96 15.33
N ASP A 90 17.40 -4.89 14.00
CA ASP A 90 18.52 -4.32 13.25
C ASP A 90 18.32 -2.83 12.92
N ASN A 91 17.15 -2.26 13.30
CA ASN A 91 16.75 -0.89 12.97
C ASN A 91 16.10 -0.16 14.16
N GLU A 92 16.61 -0.40 15.37
CA GLU A 92 16.10 0.25 16.60
C GLU A 92 16.21 1.77 16.52
N ASP A 93 17.33 2.28 15.98
CA ASP A 93 17.55 3.73 15.80
C ASP A 93 16.50 4.34 14.85
N LEU A 94 16.16 3.66 13.76
CA LEU A 94 15.14 4.13 12.81
C LEU A 94 13.77 4.23 13.49
N MET A 95 13.41 3.25 14.31
CA MET A 95 12.13 3.23 15.01
C MET A 95 12.09 4.27 16.14
N ALA A 96 13.21 4.50 16.82
CA ALA A 96 13.34 5.58 17.82
C ALA A 96 13.18 6.95 17.16
N ASP A 97 13.90 7.22 16.07
CA ASP A 97 13.78 8.47 15.31
C ASP A 97 12.33 8.66 14.77
N ALA A 98 11.71 7.60 14.27
CA ALA A 98 10.32 7.61 13.81
C ALA A 98 9.35 7.99 14.94
N THR A 99 9.58 7.48 16.15
CA THR A 99 8.79 7.83 17.33
C THR A 99 8.91 9.31 17.68
N VAL A 100 10.12 9.89 17.56
CA VAL A 100 10.36 11.32 17.76
C VAL A 100 9.61 12.16 16.72
N VAL A 101 9.62 11.74 15.46
CA VAL A 101 8.87 12.43 14.38
C VAL A 101 7.38 12.49 14.71
N VAL A 102 6.79 11.35 15.11
CA VAL A 102 5.36 11.30 15.47
C VAL A 102 5.06 12.18 16.67
N ARG A 103 5.91 12.17 17.71
CA ARG A 103 5.74 13.02 18.90
C ARG A 103 5.75 14.50 18.51
N ASN A 104 6.70 14.92 17.70
CA ASN A 104 6.81 16.29 17.20
C ASN A 104 5.58 16.69 16.36
N SER A 105 5.05 15.78 15.55
CA SER A 105 3.83 15.99 14.77
C SER A 105 2.63 16.22 15.68
N LEU A 106 2.47 15.41 16.73
CA LEU A 106 1.40 15.57 17.73
C LEU A 106 1.52 16.89 18.48
N GLU A 107 2.72 17.29 18.90
CA GLU A 107 2.96 18.58 19.57
C GLU A 107 2.60 19.76 18.67
N LYS A 108 2.99 19.72 17.39
CA LYS A 108 2.59 20.73 16.40
C LYS A 108 1.07 20.80 16.24
N CYS A 109 0.39 19.65 16.20
CA CYS A 109 -1.07 19.61 16.13
C CYS A 109 -1.70 20.28 17.37
N LYS A 110 -1.20 19.99 18.56
CA LYS A 110 -1.65 20.62 19.81
C LYS A 110 -1.45 22.13 19.78
N LEU A 111 -0.26 22.62 19.40
CA LEU A 111 0.07 24.05 19.34
C LEU A 111 -0.80 24.81 18.35
N ASN A 112 -1.15 24.18 17.21
CA ASN A 112 -2.01 24.77 16.18
C ASN A 112 -3.51 24.63 16.49
N GLY A 113 -3.88 24.03 17.61
CA GLY A 113 -5.27 23.85 18.02
C GLY A 113 -6.06 22.89 17.16
N PHE A 114 -5.41 21.98 16.40
CA PHE A 114 -6.10 20.96 15.64
C PHE A 114 -6.76 19.96 16.58
N ARG A 115 -8.07 19.82 16.46
CA ARG A 115 -8.88 18.86 17.23
C ARG A 115 -9.57 17.83 16.34
N ASP A 116 -9.51 18.02 15.04
CA ASP A 116 -10.04 17.05 14.08
C ASP A 116 -9.10 15.86 13.93
N TRP A 117 -9.60 14.69 14.32
CA TRP A 117 -8.84 13.43 14.29
C TRP A 117 -8.42 13.02 12.88
N ALA A 118 -9.20 13.35 11.86
CA ALA A 118 -8.85 13.05 10.48
C ALA A 118 -7.61 13.86 10.07
N THR A 119 -7.54 15.13 10.44
CA THR A 119 -6.40 16.01 10.20
C THR A 119 -5.15 15.55 10.96
N ILE A 120 -5.28 15.18 12.25
CA ILE A 120 -4.16 14.70 13.06
C ILE A 120 -3.61 13.39 12.47
N LYS A 121 -4.48 12.42 12.17
CA LYS A 121 -4.09 11.15 11.52
C LYS A 121 -3.45 11.37 10.15
N GLY A 122 -3.96 12.32 9.36
CA GLY A 122 -3.38 12.72 8.08
C GLY A 122 -1.94 13.20 8.24
N ARG A 123 -1.71 14.15 9.15
CA ARG A 123 -0.37 14.70 9.40
C ARG A 123 0.63 13.66 9.90
N ILE A 124 0.23 12.81 10.84
CA ILE A 124 1.09 11.72 11.29
C ILE A 124 1.48 10.83 10.11
N ARG A 125 0.53 10.48 9.25
CA ARG A 125 0.78 9.65 8.07
C ARG A 125 1.76 10.32 7.12
N ASP A 126 1.58 11.60 6.83
CA ASP A 126 2.38 12.34 5.87
C ASP A 126 3.81 12.57 6.42
N GLU A 127 3.96 13.15 7.63
CA GLU A 127 5.27 13.45 8.21
C GLU A 127 6.08 12.16 8.47
N LEU A 128 5.45 11.10 9.00
CA LEU A 128 6.12 9.81 9.20
C LEU A 128 6.44 9.12 7.87
N GLY A 129 5.53 9.20 6.88
CA GLY A 129 5.74 8.64 5.56
C GLY A 129 6.93 9.26 4.85
N ASP A 130 7.03 10.59 4.87
CA ASP A 130 8.15 11.32 4.28
C ASP A 130 9.48 11.00 4.98
N PHE A 131 9.47 10.92 6.31
CA PHE A 131 10.65 10.52 7.08
C PHE A 131 11.13 9.11 6.71
N ILE A 132 10.23 8.12 6.72
CA ILE A 132 10.56 6.72 6.37
C ILE A 132 11.05 6.63 4.92
N ALA A 133 10.36 7.28 3.97
CA ALA A 133 10.74 7.26 2.56
C ALA A 133 12.14 7.88 2.34
N SER A 134 12.47 8.95 3.06
CA SER A 134 13.79 9.59 2.96
C SER A 134 14.93 8.70 3.46
N ARG A 135 14.68 7.88 4.49
CA ARG A 135 15.69 7.03 5.12
C ARG A 135 15.82 5.66 4.43
N THR A 136 14.73 5.09 3.94
CA THR A 136 14.68 3.69 3.48
C THR A 136 14.32 3.54 2.00
N ARG A 137 13.84 4.59 1.34
CA ARG A 137 13.26 4.57 0.00
C ARG A 137 12.03 3.63 -0.13
N ARG A 138 11.45 3.24 1.00
CA ARG A 138 10.20 2.44 1.08
C ARG A 138 9.05 3.30 1.55
N LYS A 139 7.83 2.90 1.21
CA LYS A 139 6.60 3.60 1.57
C LYS A 139 5.61 2.65 2.25
N PRO A 140 5.89 2.23 3.50
CA PRO A 140 4.98 1.34 4.22
C PRO A 140 3.61 1.98 4.41
N VAL A 141 2.61 1.15 4.56
CA VAL A 141 1.27 1.62 4.94
C VAL A 141 1.33 2.10 6.39
N ILE A 142 0.99 3.35 6.64
CA ILE A 142 0.98 3.93 8.00
C ILE A 142 -0.46 4.00 8.49
N LEU A 143 -0.71 3.37 9.64
CA LEU A 143 -2.02 3.29 10.28
C LEU A 143 -2.00 3.95 11.65
N PRO A 144 -2.38 5.25 11.77
CA PRO A 144 -2.51 5.91 13.06
C PRO A 144 -3.78 5.48 13.77
N ILE A 145 -3.63 4.98 15.00
CA ILE A 145 -4.70 4.61 15.93
C ILE A 145 -4.61 5.59 17.10
N ILE A 146 -5.56 6.49 17.20
CA ILE A 146 -5.67 7.46 18.30
C ILE A 146 -6.83 7.05 19.16
N GLN A 147 -6.58 6.83 20.45
CA GLN A 147 -7.56 6.55 21.47
C GLN A 147 -7.85 7.83 22.24
N GLU A 148 -9.10 8.17 22.33
CA GLU A 148 -9.60 9.29 23.14
C GLU A 148 -9.80 8.83 24.58
N VAL A 149 -9.34 9.64 25.53
CA VAL A 149 -9.44 9.39 26.97
C VAL A 149 -9.83 10.67 27.70
#